data_3d4c037c35e8cef7cfbfa864c3cbc3c7
#
_entry.id   3d4c037c35e8cef7cfbfa864c3cbc3c7
#
_cell.length_a   1.000
_cell.length_b   1.000
_cell.length_c   1.000
_cell.angle_alpha   90.00
_cell.angle_beta   90.00
_cell.angle_gamma   90.00
#
_symmetry.space_group_name_H-M   'P 1'
#
loop_
_entity.id
_entity.type
_entity.pdbx_description
1 polymer ?
#
loop_
_entity_poly.entity_id
_entity_poly.type
_entity_poly.pdbx_seq_one_letter_code
_entity_poly.pdbx_strand_id
1 'polypeptide(L)'
;MLNHISSLVKTHFPAPEVEAHCDGPCGVYDPASARIAAEAVLSMTKKILALEPPAPDNKDAIVAYLNTSSRYINIKEEQAHLAKTELLVLWTDYFKPVHLEAHPDLHDIFWNAAKLCSAVKVGVDLDAANQLMDSINKIHDIFWATKNRDVAWYTAA
;
A
#
# COMPACT_ATOMS: atom_id res chain seq x y z
N MET A 1 -35.48 8.34 -26.00
CA MET A 1 -35.55 9.18 -24.79
C MET A 1 -34.47 8.83 -23.76
N LEU A 2 -34.29 7.58 -23.38
CA LEU A 2 -33.20 7.18 -22.42
C LEU A 2 -31.77 7.56 -22.87
N ASN A 3 -31.46 7.39 -24.17
CA ASN A 3 -30.12 7.70 -24.69
C ASN A 3 -29.76 9.19 -24.65
N HIS A 4 -30.76 10.05 -24.69
CA HIS A 4 -30.57 11.54 -24.61
C HIS A 4 -30.27 11.99 -23.18
N ILE A 5 -30.94 11.39 -22.20
CA ILE A 5 -30.69 11.64 -20.77
C ILE A 5 -29.30 11.16 -20.38
N SER A 6 -28.91 9.96 -20.83
CA SER A 6 -27.56 9.41 -20.60
C SER A 6 -26.46 10.30 -21.19
N SER A 7 -26.66 10.88 -22.37
CA SER A 7 -25.71 11.81 -22.99
C SER A 7 -25.58 13.11 -22.19
N LEU A 8 -26.68 13.68 -21.73
CA LEU A 8 -26.69 14.91 -20.92
C LEU A 8 -26.00 14.71 -19.55
N VAL A 9 -26.24 13.58 -18.91
CA VAL A 9 -25.57 13.22 -17.65
C VAL A 9 -24.06 13.11 -17.84
N LYS A 10 -23.59 12.43 -18.88
CA LYS A 10 -22.15 12.32 -19.19
C LYS A 10 -21.47 13.66 -19.49
N THR A 11 -22.20 14.60 -20.06
CA THR A 11 -21.67 15.93 -20.42
C THR A 11 -21.56 16.85 -19.20
N HIS A 12 -22.49 16.74 -18.24
CA HIS A 12 -22.52 17.60 -17.06
C HIS A 12 -21.85 17.00 -15.84
N PHE A 13 -21.69 15.66 -15.81
CA PHE A 13 -21.00 14.93 -14.78
C PHE A 13 -20.03 13.94 -15.45
N PRO A 14 -18.92 14.44 -16.02
CA PRO A 14 -17.90 13.54 -16.56
C PRO A 14 -17.44 12.64 -15.43
N ALA A 15 -17.43 11.32 -15.69
CA ALA A 15 -16.80 10.42 -14.76
C ALA A 15 -15.35 10.85 -14.54
N PRO A 16 -14.84 10.86 -13.31
CA PRO A 16 -13.42 11.12 -13.10
C PRO A 16 -12.63 10.12 -13.95
N GLU A 17 -11.64 10.61 -14.71
CA GLU A 17 -10.71 9.74 -15.39
C GLU A 17 -9.98 8.95 -14.30
N VAL A 18 -10.26 7.67 -14.23
CA VAL A 18 -9.50 6.74 -13.41
C VAL A 18 -8.23 6.48 -14.20
N GLU A 19 -7.13 7.11 -13.80
CA GLU A 19 -5.81 6.67 -14.25
C GLU A 19 -5.56 5.27 -13.68
N ALA A 20 -5.89 4.27 -14.48
CA ALA A 20 -5.52 2.89 -14.19
C ALA A 20 -3.99 2.80 -14.35
N HIS A 21 -3.30 2.61 -13.25
CA HIS A 21 -1.83 2.65 -13.20
C HIS A 21 -1.17 1.59 -14.10
N CYS A 22 -1.84 0.56 -14.60
CA CYS A 22 -1.23 -0.53 -15.37
C CYS A 22 -2.11 -1.28 -16.35
N ASP A 23 -3.27 -0.78 -16.75
CA ASP A 23 -4.05 -1.38 -17.85
C ASP A 23 -3.46 -1.08 -19.24
N GLY A 24 -2.37 -0.33 -19.27
CA GLY A 24 -1.65 -0.02 -20.49
C GLY A 24 -0.59 -1.06 -20.84
N PRO A 25 -0.22 -1.20 -22.12
CA PRO A 25 0.78 -2.18 -22.58
C PRO A 25 2.23 -1.76 -22.23
N CYS A 26 2.46 -0.92 -21.23
CA CYS A 26 3.79 -0.41 -20.90
C CYS A 26 4.73 -1.50 -20.34
N GLY A 27 4.18 -2.52 -19.67
CA GLY A 27 4.96 -3.61 -19.08
C GLY A 27 5.89 -3.20 -17.93
N VAL A 28 5.73 -1.98 -17.42
CA VAL A 28 6.57 -1.45 -16.34
C VAL A 28 5.93 -1.77 -15.00
N TYR A 29 6.44 -2.82 -14.36
CA TYR A 29 6.04 -3.25 -13.02
C TYR A 29 7.28 -3.29 -12.13
N ASP A 30 7.12 -2.89 -10.87
CA ASP A 30 8.18 -2.92 -9.85
C ASP A 30 7.55 -3.01 -8.45
N PRO A 31 7.97 -3.94 -7.57
CA PRO A 31 7.51 -3.99 -6.20
C PRO A 31 7.94 -2.79 -5.35
N ALA A 32 8.81 -1.92 -5.86
CA ALA A 32 9.32 -0.76 -5.14
C ALA A 32 8.21 0.18 -4.65
N SER A 33 7.13 0.38 -5.41
CA SER A 33 6.00 1.22 -4.99
C SER A 33 5.35 0.69 -3.71
N ALA A 34 5.06 -0.62 -3.66
CA ALA A 34 4.51 -1.27 -2.47
C ALA A 34 5.48 -1.20 -1.29
N ARG A 35 6.78 -1.40 -1.53
CA ARG A 35 7.84 -1.31 -0.51
C ARG A 35 7.90 0.08 0.11
N ILE A 36 7.98 1.13 -0.70
CA ILE A 36 8.06 2.53 -0.21
C ILE A 36 6.84 2.87 0.64
N ALA A 37 5.65 2.48 0.19
CA ALA A 37 4.42 2.72 0.93
C ALA A 37 4.40 1.95 2.26
N ALA A 38 4.80 0.67 2.28
CA ALA A 38 4.87 -0.12 3.51
C ALA A 38 5.94 0.39 4.48
N GLU A 39 7.08 0.87 3.98
CA GLU A 39 8.11 1.49 4.81
C GLU A 39 7.62 2.78 5.46
N ALA A 40 6.81 3.59 4.75
CA ALA A 40 6.15 4.75 5.32
C ALA A 40 5.14 4.35 6.42
N VAL A 41 4.38 3.25 6.23
CA VAL A 41 3.51 2.70 7.29
C VAL A 41 4.32 2.31 8.52
N LEU A 42 5.41 1.59 8.36
CA LEU A 42 6.30 1.18 9.45
C LEU A 42 6.87 2.41 10.20
N SER A 43 7.32 3.42 9.44
CA SER A 43 7.81 4.68 10.02
C SER A 43 6.74 5.40 10.83
N MET A 44 5.52 5.53 10.29
CA MET A 44 4.41 6.19 10.99
C MET A 44 3.96 5.40 12.21
N THR A 45 3.92 4.06 12.13
CA THR A 45 3.62 3.19 13.28
C THR A 45 4.62 3.43 14.42
N LYS A 46 5.93 3.44 14.13
CA LYS A 46 6.97 3.75 15.12
C LYS A 46 6.78 5.14 15.75
N LYS A 47 6.48 6.14 14.92
CA LYS A 47 6.26 7.53 15.39
C LYS A 47 5.01 7.66 16.26
N ILE A 48 3.91 6.96 15.93
CA ILE A 48 2.70 6.96 16.75
C ILE A 48 2.97 6.33 18.12
N LEU A 49 3.67 5.20 18.15
CA LEU A 49 4.03 4.51 19.38
C LEU A 49 4.99 5.31 20.27
N ALA A 50 5.78 6.19 19.68
CA ALA A 50 6.72 7.07 20.39
C ALA A 50 6.09 8.40 20.86
N LEU A 51 4.82 8.66 20.55
CA LEU A 51 4.15 9.88 20.98
C LEU A 51 3.80 9.79 22.48
N GLU A 52 4.31 10.75 23.25
CA GLU A 52 3.96 10.86 24.68
C GLU A 52 2.75 11.78 24.85
N PRO A 53 1.72 11.34 25.61
CA PRO A 53 0.58 12.17 25.92
C PRO A 53 1.02 13.39 26.75
N PRO A 54 0.56 14.61 26.42
CA PRO A 54 0.88 15.81 27.20
C PRO A 54 0.16 15.86 28.53
N ALA A 55 0.63 16.70 29.44
CA ALA A 55 -0.05 16.97 30.69
C ALA A 55 -1.47 17.52 30.44
N PRO A 56 -2.49 17.06 31.22
CA PRO A 56 -3.90 17.34 30.94
C PRO A 56 -4.31 18.81 31.11
N ASP A 57 -3.50 19.61 31.79
CA ASP A 57 -3.69 21.02 32.00
C ASP A 57 -3.01 21.92 30.95
N ASN A 58 -2.20 21.34 30.07
CA ASN A 58 -1.49 22.07 29.03
C ASN A 58 -2.26 22.02 27.70
N LYS A 59 -3.20 22.94 27.51
CA LYS A 59 -4.07 23.02 26.34
C LYS A 59 -3.29 23.10 25.01
N ASP A 60 -2.23 23.89 24.94
CA ASP A 60 -1.48 24.08 23.68
C ASP A 60 -0.71 22.80 23.32
N ALA A 61 -0.14 22.12 24.31
CA ALA A 61 0.50 20.82 24.08
C ALA A 61 -0.51 19.74 23.67
N ILE A 62 -1.73 19.75 24.22
CA ILE A 62 -2.80 18.83 23.80
C ILE A 62 -3.18 19.07 22.33
N VAL A 63 -3.36 20.34 21.92
CA VAL A 63 -3.68 20.68 20.52
C VAL A 63 -2.57 20.23 19.58
N ALA A 64 -1.31 20.49 19.93
CA ALA A 64 -0.14 20.06 19.16
C ALA A 64 -0.06 18.52 19.05
N TYR A 65 -0.31 17.79 20.13
CA TYR A 65 -0.35 16.33 20.17
C TYR A 65 -1.44 15.76 19.26
N LEU A 66 -2.67 16.28 19.37
CA LEU A 66 -3.81 15.86 18.54
C LEU A 66 -3.54 16.12 17.05
N ASN A 67 -2.98 17.28 16.71
CA ASN A 67 -2.62 17.58 15.34
C ASN A 67 -1.54 16.64 14.80
N THR A 68 -0.50 16.36 15.59
CA THR A 68 0.60 15.47 15.19
C THR A 68 0.14 14.04 15.05
N SER A 69 -0.61 13.52 16.02
CA SER A 69 -1.13 12.14 16.00
C SER A 69 -2.10 11.93 14.83
N SER A 70 -3.00 12.87 14.58
CA SER A 70 -3.94 12.82 13.44
C SER A 70 -3.19 12.75 12.11
N ARG A 71 -2.13 13.54 11.93
CA ARG A 71 -1.31 13.51 10.70
C ARG A 71 -0.58 12.18 10.53
N TYR A 72 -0.02 11.62 11.58
CA TYR A 72 0.67 10.32 11.50
C TYR A 72 -0.30 9.19 11.17
N ILE A 73 -1.49 9.18 11.79
CA ILE A 73 -2.54 8.21 11.53
C ILE A 73 -3.00 8.30 10.07
N ASN A 74 -3.28 9.52 9.57
CA ASN A 74 -3.73 9.72 8.21
C ASN A 74 -2.70 9.22 7.18
N ILE A 75 -1.43 9.60 7.33
CA ILE A 75 -0.35 9.11 6.45
C ILE A 75 -0.25 7.59 6.52
N LYS A 76 -0.30 6.99 7.73
CA LYS A 76 -0.27 5.53 7.89
C LYS A 76 -1.39 4.84 7.12
N GLU A 77 -2.62 5.36 7.21
CA GLU A 77 -3.78 4.79 6.52
C GLU A 77 -3.69 4.93 5.00
N GLU A 78 -3.31 6.10 4.50
CA GLU A 78 -3.13 6.34 3.07
C GLU A 78 -2.05 5.44 2.48
N GLN A 79 -0.91 5.32 3.16
CA GLN A 79 0.21 4.51 2.69
C GLN A 79 -0.10 3.00 2.79
N ALA A 80 -0.84 2.55 3.79
CA ALA A 80 -1.31 1.17 3.88
C ALA A 80 -2.29 0.82 2.74
N HIS A 81 -3.14 1.78 2.35
CA HIS A 81 -4.01 1.62 1.20
C HIS A 81 -3.21 1.56 -0.11
N LEU A 82 -2.26 2.47 -0.28
CA LEU A 82 -1.38 2.49 -1.45
C LEU A 82 -0.59 1.18 -1.58
N ALA A 83 0.06 0.72 -0.51
CA ALA A 83 0.79 -0.55 -0.50
C ALA A 83 -0.11 -1.72 -0.96
N LYS A 84 -1.34 -1.77 -0.47
CA LYS A 84 -2.31 -2.79 -0.87
C LYS A 84 -2.66 -2.71 -2.35
N THR A 85 -2.91 -1.51 -2.87
CA THR A 85 -3.25 -1.29 -4.28
C THR A 85 -2.11 -1.76 -5.19
N GLU A 86 -0.88 -1.37 -4.88
CA GLU A 86 0.31 -1.76 -5.64
C GLU A 86 0.55 -3.28 -5.62
N LEU A 87 0.32 -3.93 -4.48
CA LEU A 87 0.38 -5.39 -4.37
C LEU A 87 -0.69 -6.08 -5.23
N LEU A 88 -1.92 -5.56 -5.23
CA LEU A 88 -3.01 -6.14 -6.03
C LEU A 88 -2.72 -6.02 -7.53
N VAL A 89 -2.18 -4.89 -7.98
CA VAL A 89 -1.75 -4.69 -9.38
C VAL A 89 -0.67 -5.72 -9.76
N LEU A 90 0.35 -5.92 -8.94
CA LEU A 90 1.35 -6.95 -9.19
C LEU A 90 0.72 -8.35 -9.26
N TRP A 91 -0.16 -8.67 -8.33
CA TRP A 91 -0.78 -9.99 -8.24
C TRP A 91 -1.67 -10.31 -9.44
N THR A 92 -2.51 -9.37 -9.86
CA THR A 92 -3.55 -9.62 -10.86
C THR A 92 -3.08 -9.36 -12.29
N ASP A 93 -2.14 -8.42 -12.50
CA ASP A 93 -1.81 -7.94 -13.82
C ASP A 93 -0.42 -8.41 -14.30
N TYR A 94 0.55 -8.49 -13.37
CA TYR A 94 1.90 -8.94 -13.72
C TYR A 94 2.04 -10.47 -13.65
N PHE A 95 1.68 -11.10 -12.52
CA PHE A 95 1.88 -12.53 -12.32
C PHE A 95 0.93 -13.36 -13.20
N LYS A 96 1.45 -14.45 -13.76
CA LYS A 96 0.77 -15.30 -14.73
C LYS A 96 0.82 -16.76 -14.28
N PRO A 97 -0.02 -17.66 -14.84
CA PRO A 97 -0.03 -19.09 -14.47
C PRO A 97 1.33 -19.77 -14.49
N VAL A 98 2.21 -19.41 -15.43
CA VAL A 98 3.57 -19.96 -15.51
C VAL A 98 4.41 -19.66 -14.24
N HIS A 99 4.14 -18.56 -13.55
CA HIS A 99 4.86 -18.22 -12.30
C HIS A 99 4.36 -19.07 -11.13
N LEU A 100 3.12 -19.60 -11.19
CA LEU A 100 2.57 -20.50 -10.18
C LEU A 100 3.21 -21.90 -10.22
N GLU A 101 3.77 -22.30 -11.37
CA GLU A 101 4.49 -23.58 -11.48
C GLU A 101 5.77 -23.53 -10.62
N ALA A 102 6.46 -22.39 -10.61
CA ALA A 102 7.67 -22.17 -9.81
C ALA A 102 7.35 -21.77 -8.36
N HIS A 103 6.24 -21.10 -8.13
CA HIS A 103 5.80 -20.55 -6.84
C HIS A 103 4.34 -20.93 -6.56
N PRO A 104 4.02 -22.18 -6.18
CA PRO A 104 2.65 -22.63 -5.95
C PRO A 104 1.93 -21.87 -4.82
N ASP A 105 2.67 -21.30 -3.89
CA ASP A 105 2.19 -20.50 -2.76
C ASP A 105 1.99 -18.99 -3.09
N LEU A 106 2.16 -18.59 -4.34
CA LEU A 106 2.13 -17.19 -4.75
C LEU A 106 0.81 -16.49 -4.37
N HIS A 107 -0.32 -17.16 -4.55
CA HIS A 107 -1.63 -16.59 -4.17
C HIS A 107 -1.75 -16.36 -2.67
N ASP A 108 -1.26 -17.29 -1.86
CA ASP A 108 -1.27 -17.17 -0.39
C ASP A 108 -0.34 -16.04 0.08
N ILE A 109 0.83 -15.88 -0.58
CA ILE A 109 1.75 -14.79 -0.28
C ILE A 109 1.07 -13.44 -0.49
N PHE A 110 0.45 -13.21 -1.65
CA PHE A 110 -0.25 -11.95 -1.95
C PHE A 110 -1.48 -11.74 -1.07
N TRP A 111 -2.27 -12.79 -0.84
CA TRP A 111 -3.42 -12.72 0.06
C TRP A 111 -3.02 -12.29 1.46
N ASN A 112 -1.98 -12.90 2.03
CA ASN A 112 -1.50 -12.59 3.36
C ASN A 112 -0.91 -11.17 3.43
N ALA A 113 -0.13 -10.75 2.44
CA ALA A 113 0.38 -9.37 2.35
C ALA A 113 -0.77 -8.34 2.29
N ALA A 114 -1.82 -8.60 1.49
CA ALA A 114 -3.00 -7.73 1.42
C ALA A 114 -3.79 -7.69 2.73
N LYS A 115 -3.82 -8.80 3.50
CA LYS A 115 -4.40 -8.84 4.85
C LYS A 115 -3.58 -8.04 5.84
N LEU A 116 -2.25 -8.11 5.77
CA LEU A 116 -1.35 -7.30 6.59
C LEU A 116 -1.53 -5.80 6.30
N CYS A 117 -1.67 -5.39 5.04
CA CYS A 117 -2.02 -4.00 4.69
C CYS A 117 -3.31 -3.54 5.40
N SER A 118 -4.32 -4.42 5.48
CA SER A 118 -5.57 -4.09 6.19
C SER A 118 -5.37 -4.00 7.71
N ALA A 119 -4.58 -4.90 8.29
CA ALA A 119 -4.29 -4.91 9.72
C ALA A 119 -3.54 -3.64 10.16
N VAL A 120 -2.47 -3.26 9.44
CA VAL A 120 -1.69 -2.05 9.75
C VAL A 120 -2.46 -0.76 9.43
N LYS A 121 -3.45 -0.81 8.55
CA LYS A 121 -4.35 0.32 8.31
C LYS A 121 -5.20 0.62 9.54
N VAL A 122 -5.84 -0.40 10.10
CA VAL A 122 -6.80 -0.26 11.21
C VAL A 122 -6.09 -0.14 12.56
N GLY A 123 -5.01 -0.90 12.78
CA GLY A 123 -4.27 -0.96 14.02
C GLY A 123 -3.01 -0.11 14.06
N VAL A 124 -2.43 0.00 15.26
CA VAL A 124 -1.08 0.52 15.49
C VAL A 124 -0.27 -0.65 16.04
N ASP A 125 0.19 -1.51 15.14
CA ASP A 125 0.86 -2.77 15.45
C ASP A 125 2.20 -2.82 14.72
N LEU A 126 3.28 -2.78 15.49
CA LEU A 126 4.65 -2.77 14.97
C LEU A 126 5.04 -4.12 14.35
N ASP A 127 4.55 -5.21 14.94
CA ASP A 127 4.87 -6.56 14.45
C ASP A 127 4.17 -6.81 13.11
N ALA A 128 2.90 -6.40 12.98
CA ALA A 128 2.20 -6.46 11.71
C ALA A 128 2.86 -5.59 10.63
N ALA A 129 3.38 -4.41 10.99
CA ALA A 129 4.09 -3.55 10.05
C ALA A 129 5.43 -4.16 9.59
N ASN A 130 6.17 -4.82 10.48
CA ASN A 130 7.38 -5.56 10.11
C ASN A 130 7.05 -6.77 9.23
N GLN A 131 6.02 -7.56 9.57
CA GLN A 131 5.57 -8.70 8.76
C GLN A 131 5.14 -8.27 7.35
N LEU A 132 4.54 -7.07 7.20
CA LEU A 132 4.23 -6.52 5.89
C LEU A 132 5.49 -6.26 5.07
N MET A 133 6.53 -5.67 5.68
CA MET A 133 7.83 -5.46 5.02
C MET A 133 8.46 -6.79 4.59
N ASP A 134 8.44 -7.80 5.45
CA ASP A 134 8.96 -9.14 5.14
C ASP A 134 8.20 -9.81 4.00
N SER A 135 6.87 -9.67 3.98
CA SER A 135 6.02 -10.21 2.91
C SER A 135 6.32 -9.53 1.56
N ILE A 136 6.54 -8.22 1.56
CA ILE A 136 6.88 -7.47 0.34
C ILE A 136 8.30 -7.81 -0.12
N ASN A 137 9.23 -8.03 0.81
CA ASN A 137 10.57 -8.51 0.46
C ASN A 137 10.51 -9.88 -0.25
N LYS A 138 9.72 -10.81 0.25
CA LYS A 138 9.50 -12.11 -0.42
C LYS A 138 8.90 -11.92 -1.83
N ILE A 139 7.95 -11.01 -2.00
CA ILE A 139 7.35 -10.68 -3.31
C ILE A 139 8.41 -10.05 -4.23
N HIS A 140 9.28 -9.18 -3.71
CA HIS A 140 10.37 -8.58 -4.45
C HIS A 140 11.31 -9.64 -5.03
N ASP A 141 11.75 -10.60 -4.20
CA ASP A 141 12.65 -11.67 -4.64
C ASP A 141 12.00 -12.52 -5.74
N ILE A 142 10.75 -12.93 -5.55
CA ILE A 142 9.99 -13.69 -6.56
C ILE A 142 9.85 -12.88 -7.86
N PHE A 143 9.48 -11.61 -7.77
CA PHE A 143 9.30 -10.74 -8.94
C PHE A 143 10.59 -10.63 -9.77
N TRP A 144 11.70 -10.33 -9.14
CA TRP A 144 12.97 -10.16 -9.85
C TRP A 144 13.53 -11.50 -10.37
N ALA A 145 13.27 -12.60 -9.68
CA ALA A 145 13.59 -13.93 -10.18
C ALA A 145 12.85 -14.24 -11.50
N THR A 146 11.57 -13.83 -11.65
CA THR A 146 10.83 -14.02 -12.92
C THR A 146 11.42 -13.24 -14.09
N LYS A 147 12.20 -12.21 -13.82
CA LYS A 147 12.92 -11.39 -14.82
C LYS A 147 14.37 -11.83 -15.01
N ASN A 148 14.81 -12.91 -14.35
CA ASN A 148 16.20 -13.38 -14.30
C ASN A 148 17.17 -12.26 -13.84
N ARG A 149 16.77 -11.48 -12.85
CA ARG A 149 17.56 -10.39 -12.27
C ARG A 149 17.70 -10.60 -10.77
N ASP A 150 18.90 -10.33 -10.27
CA ASP A 150 19.20 -10.20 -8.85
C ASP A 150 19.21 -8.71 -8.51
N VAL A 151 18.19 -8.26 -7.78
CA VAL A 151 18.05 -6.88 -7.36
C VAL A 151 18.00 -6.84 -5.84
N ALA A 152 19.01 -6.23 -5.23
CA ALA A 152 19.11 -6.17 -3.79
C ALA A 152 17.90 -5.47 -3.16
N TRP A 153 17.37 -6.06 -2.09
CA TRP A 153 16.41 -5.39 -1.23
C TRP A 153 17.10 -4.26 -0.45
N TYR A 154 16.47 -3.11 -0.38
CA TYR A 154 16.93 -1.99 0.42
C TYR A 154 15.75 -1.21 1.00
N THR A 155 16.00 -0.51 2.10
CA THR A 155 15.06 0.40 2.75
C THR A 155 15.75 1.76 2.92
N ALA A 156 14.95 2.81 3.11
CA ALA A 156 15.46 4.17 3.32
C ALA A 156 15.90 4.43 4.77
N ALA A 157 15.48 3.56 5.71
CA ALA A 157 15.77 3.68 7.14
C ALA A 157 16.43 2.40 7.68
#